data_09fd6261c4fed64f9195013362e98697
#
_entry.id   09fd6261c4fed64f9195013362e98697
#
_cell.length_a   1.000
_cell.length_b   1.000
_cell.length_c   1.000
_cell.angle_alpha   90.00
_cell.angle_beta   90.00
_cell.angle_gamma   90.00
#
_symmetry.space_group_name_H-M   'P 1'
#
loop_
_entity.id
_entity.type
_entity.pdbx_description
1 polymer ?
#
loop_
_entity_poly.entity_id
_entity_poly.type
_entity_poly.pdbx_seq_one_letter_code
_entity_poly.pdbx_strand_id
1 'polypeptide(L)'
;MPAHKKRNISCGLFAALFCLLLSGAAIAASSPTQQVPNGGKNMSRAALAEKKQLERFGNAWSPLEATDPDFAEMRDRLIWGEVAWHGSLDAKMQELITLVVLTASQTLDGFAPHVGAALQVGATPEEIKEAMYQCAPYIGFPKTEKALRLVNEVFREKRIPLPVASQKTVTEDDRFMQGVKVQKSIFGAAIDAMHKSTPQNQRHLLRDMLSAFCFGDVYTRKGLDLRTREILTFCIISSLGGCESQVKSHVQGNVNVGNTKENLIDALTCCLPYIGF
;
A
#
# COMPACT_ATOMS: atom_id res chain seq x y z
N MET A 1 41.75 -19.96 -0.59
CA MET A 1 40.31 -20.18 -0.72
C MET A 1 39.64 -19.57 0.52
N PRO A 2 38.91 -18.43 0.46
CA PRO A 2 38.17 -17.93 1.59
C PRO A 2 36.73 -18.43 1.53
N ALA A 3 36.23 -18.86 2.68
CA ALA A 3 34.92 -19.45 2.88
C ALA A 3 33.78 -18.44 2.60
N HIS A 4 32.84 -18.80 1.75
CA HIS A 4 31.61 -18.10 1.52
C HIS A 4 30.72 -18.12 2.79
N LYS A 5 30.60 -16.99 3.46
CA LYS A 5 29.67 -16.78 4.56
C LYS A 5 28.26 -16.64 3.96
N LYS A 6 27.47 -17.70 4.05
CA LYS A 6 26.03 -17.66 3.70
C LYS A 6 25.34 -16.62 4.61
N ARG A 7 24.86 -15.54 4.03
CA ARG A 7 23.95 -14.61 4.71
C ARG A 7 22.57 -15.29 4.80
N ASN A 8 22.20 -15.73 5.98
CA ASN A 8 20.82 -16.09 6.28
C ASN A 8 20.00 -14.79 6.23
N ILE A 9 19.18 -14.64 5.20
CA ILE A 9 18.14 -13.61 5.13
C ILE A 9 17.03 -14.09 6.07
N SER A 10 16.99 -13.51 7.26
CA SER A 10 16.08 -13.93 8.32
C SER A 10 14.69 -13.35 8.10
N CYS A 11 13.70 -14.19 8.27
CA CYS A 11 12.27 -13.96 8.35
C CYS A 11 11.86 -13.02 9.53
N GLY A 12 12.71 -12.06 9.91
CA GLY A 12 12.57 -11.29 11.16
C GLY A 12 11.83 -9.96 11.07
N LEU A 13 11.41 -9.52 9.86
CA LEU A 13 10.96 -8.12 9.67
C LEU A 13 9.57 -7.85 10.26
N PHE A 14 8.65 -8.79 10.09
CA PHE A 14 7.28 -8.65 10.60
C PHE A 14 7.20 -8.71 12.13
N ALA A 15 8.01 -9.54 12.75
CA ALA A 15 8.07 -9.62 14.21
C ALA A 15 8.60 -8.31 14.84
N ALA A 16 9.56 -7.64 14.19
CA ALA A 16 10.11 -6.38 14.68
C ALA A 16 9.13 -5.20 14.51
N LEU A 17 8.35 -5.18 13.43
CA LEU A 17 7.35 -4.14 13.17
C LEU A 17 6.14 -4.30 14.09
N PHE A 18 5.71 -5.55 14.33
CA PHE A 18 4.62 -5.87 15.26
C PHE A 18 4.98 -5.50 16.70
N CYS A 19 6.22 -5.75 17.14
CA CYS A 19 6.70 -5.35 18.47
C CYS A 19 6.82 -3.83 18.65
N LEU A 20 7.14 -3.06 17.59
CA LEU A 20 7.26 -1.60 17.69
C LEU A 20 5.91 -0.89 17.84
N LEU A 21 4.84 -1.48 17.31
CA LEU A 21 3.49 -0.96 17.49
C LEU A 21 2.87 -1.32 18.85
N LEU A 22 3.44 -2.32 19.55
CA LEU A 22 2.93 -2.81 20.84
C LEU A 22 3.65 -2.25 22.07
N SER A 23 4.81 -1.58 21.94
CA SER A 23 5.60 -1.07 23.08
C SER A 23 5.13 0.30 23.59
N GLY A 24 3.87 0.43 23.92
CA GLY A 24 3.32 1.59 24.59
C GLY A 24 2.39 1.20 25.74
N ALA A 25 2.89 1.27 26.98
CA ALA A 25 2.20 1.18 28.27
C ALA A 25 1.42 -0.13 28.55
N ALA A 26 1.88 -0.88 29.54
CA ALA A 26 1.14 -1.97 30.17
C ALA A 26 -0.11 -1.41 30.86
N ILE A 27 -1.27 -1.55 30.22
CA ILE A 27 -2.58 -1.44 30.86
C ILE A 27 -3.16 -2.85 30.85
N ALA A 28 -3.59 -3.33 32.01
CA ALA A 28 -4.20 -4.64 32.18
C ALA A 28 -5.34 -4.84 31.17
N ALA A 29 -5.13 -5.74 30.21
CA ALA A 29 -6.07 -6.01 29.15
C ALA A 29 -7.01 -7.13 29.59
N SER A 30 -8.28 -6.79 29.79
CA SER A 30 -9.38 -7.72 29.47
C SER A 30 -9.28 -7.99 27.95
N SER A 31 -9.19 -9.27 27.55
CA SER A 31 -9.17 -9.69 26.14
C SER A 31 -10.35 -9.07 25.40
N PRO A 32 -10.13 -8.25 24.36
CA PRO A 32 -11.24 -7.78 23.58
C PRO A 32 -11.70 -8.95 22.69
N THR A 33 -12.88 -9.45 22.96
CA THR A 33 -13.64 -10.25 21.99
C THR A 33 -13.70 -9.42 20.70
N GLN A 34 -13.15 -9.94 19.61
CA GLN A 34 -13.20 -9.29 18.30
C GLN A 34 -14.66 -8.91 17.98
N GLN A 35 -14.96 -7.63 18.00
CA GLN A 35 -16.25 -7.13 17.55
C GLN A 35 -16.26 -7.12 16.01
N VAL A 36 -16.79 -8.19 15.43
CA VAL A 36 -17.30 -8.16 14.05
C VAL A 36 -18.36 -7.05 13.99
N PRO A 37 -18.33 -6.12 13.02
CA PRO A 37 -19.36 -5.09 12.90
C PRO A 37 -20.76 -5.69 12.91
N ASN A 38 -21.71 -5.00 13.52
CA ASN A 38 -23.05 -5.47 13.96
C ASN A 38 -23.96 -6.13 12.92
N GLY A 39 -23.52 -6.33 11.67
CA GLY A 39 -24.26 -7.02 10.60
C GLY A 39 -23.92 -8.50 10.40
N GLY A 40 -22.88 -9.04 11.10
CA GLY A 40 -22.36 -10.38 10.82
C GLY A 40 -22.37 -11.35 11.99
N LYS A 41 -23.02 -11.04 13.11
CA LYS A 41 -22.94 -11.82 14.36
C LYS A 41 -23.33 -13.29 14.27
N ASN A 42 -23.90 -13.75 13.14
CA ASN A 42 -24.32 -15.15 12.93
C ASN A 42 -23.85 -15.74 11.58
N MET A 43 -22.98 -15.06 10.82
CA MET A 43 -22.50 -15.57 9.54
C MET A 43 -21.18 -16.32 9.72
N SER A 44 -21.04 -17.48 9.04
CA SER A 44 -19.77 -18.19 8.95
C SER A 44 -18.75 -17.39 8.13
N ARG A 45 -17.44 -17.67 8.31
CA ARG A 45 -16.37 -17.07 7.47
C ARG A 45 -16.60 -17.32 5.98
N ALA A 46 -17.16 -18.48 5.61
CA ALA A 46 -17.50 -18.81 4.23
C ALA A 46 -18.60 -17.87 3.69
N ALA A 47 -19.67 -17.67 4.46
CA ALA A 47 -20.76 -16.77 4.06
C ALA A 47 -20.32 -15.30 4.01
N LEU A 48 -19.42 -14.89 4.91
CA LEU A 48 -18.80 -13.57 4.88
C LEU A 48 -17.90 -13.40 3.64
N ALA A 49 -17.15 -14.45 3.28
CA ALA A 49 -16.29 -14.46 2.09
C ALA A 49 -17.12 -14.32 0.81
N GLU A 50 -18.15 -15.11 0.64
CA GLU A 50 -19.06 -15.05 -0.51
C GLU A 50 -19.68 -13.66 -0.66
N LYS A 51 -20.17 -13.09 0.44
CA LYS A 51 -20.72 -11.73 0.45
C LYS A 51 -19.71 -10.67 0.01
N LYS A 52 -18.44 -10.75 0.48
CA LYS A 52 -17.39 -9.80 0.09
C LYS A 52 -16.93 -9.98 -1.35
N GLN A 53 -16.80 -11.21 -1.81
CA GLN A 53 -16.46 -11.47 -3.22
C GLN A 53 -17.54 -10.93 -4.15
N LEU A 54 -18.82 -11.12 -3.81
CA LEU A 54 -19.93 -10.56 -4.59
C LEU A 54 -19.87 -9.02 -4.61
N GLU A 55 -19.59 -8.38 -3.47
CA GLU A 55 -19.41 -6.92 -3.37
C GLU A 55 -18.27 -6.43 -4.26
N ARG A 56 -17.11 -7.12 -4.28
CA ARG A 56 -15.90 -6.71 -4.98
C ARG A 56 -15.90 -7.04 -6.47
N PHE A 57 -16.34 -8.24 -6.81
CA PHE A 57 -16.18 -8.80 -8.17
C PHE A 57 -17.51 -9.00 -8.90
N GLY A 58 -18.66 -8.85 -8.22
CA GLY A 58 -19.97 -9.13 -8.78
C GLY A 58 -20.31 -10.62 -8.89
N ASN A 59 -19.39 -11.49 -8.53
CA ASN A 59 -19.55 -12.96 -8.52
C ASN A 59 -18.57 -13.58 -7.51
N ALA A 60 -18.77 -14.84 -7.18
CA ALA A 60 -17.74 -15.61 -6.49
C ALA A 60 -16.51 -15.76 -7.41
N TRP A 61 -15.34 -15.39 -6.87
CA TRP A 61 -14.07 -15.47 -7.58
C TRP A 61 -13.07 -16.26 -6.73
N SER A 62 -12.88 -17.51 -7.11
CA SER A 62 -12.00 -18.43 -6.39
C SER A 62 -11.08 -19.16 -7.38
N PRO A 63 -9.96 -18.50 -7.82
CA PRO A 63 -8.97 -19.18 -8.61
C PRO A 63 -8.40 -20.39 -7.85
N LEU A 64 -8.09 -21.45 -8.57
CA LEU A 64 -7.62 -22.74 -8.07
C LEU A 64 -8.67 -23.62 -7.36
N GLU A 65 -9.95 -23.21 -7.22
CA GLU A 65 -10.96 -24.02 -6.56
C GLU A 65 -11.13 -25.42 -7.19
N ALA A 66 -11.00 -25.51 -8.51
CA ALA A 66 -11.13 -26.78 -9.23
C ALA A 66 -9.94 -27.72 -9.07
N THR A 67 -8.74 -27.21 -8.77
CA THR A 67 -7.50 -27.99 -8.66
C THR A 67 -7.00 -28.13 -7.23
N ASP A 68 -7.20 -27.10 -6.41
CA ASP A 68 -6.68 -26.99 -5.05
C ASP A 68 -7.76 -26.44 -4.10
N PRO A 69 -8.88 -27.18 -3.89
CA PRO A 69 -10.06 -26.67 -3.17
C PRO A 69 -9.76 -26.30 -1.71
N ASP A 70 -8.95 -27.06 -1.00
CA ASP A 70 -8.59 -26.78 0.40
C ASP A 70 -7.78 -25.48 0.52
N PHE A 71 -6.85 -25.26 -0.41
CA PHE A 71 -6.07 -24.03 -0.45
C PHE A 71 -6.93 -22.81 -0.82
N ALA A 72 -7.82 -22.97 -1.80
CA ALA A 72 -8.77 -21.95 -2.20
C ALA A 72 -9.68 -21.56 -1.03
N GLU A 73 -10.21 -22.55 -0.30
CA GLU A 73 -11.02 -22.33 0.89
C GLU A 73 -10.26 -21.57 2.00
N MET A 74 -9.04 -21.97 2.32
CA MET A 74 -8.19 -21.29 3.31
C MET A 74 -7.95 -19.82 2.92
N ARG A 75 -7.57 -19.58 1.65
CA ARG A 75 -7.34 -18.26 1.10
C ARG A 75 -8.58 -17.38 1.18
N ASP A 76 -9.71 -17.88 0.68
CA ASP A 76 -10.92 -17.09 0.55
C ASP A 76 -11.54 -16.75 1.91
N ARG A 77 -11.47 -17.68 2.86
CA ARG A 77 -11.90 -17.44 4.24
C ARG A 77 -11.02 -16.42 4.94
N LEU A 78 -9.68 -16.44 4.72
CA LEU A 78 -8.78 -15.44 5.30
C LEU A 78 -9.00 -14.06 4.66
N ILE A 79 -8.92 -13.96 3.33
CA ILE A 79 -8.98 -12.67 2.64
C ILE A 79 -10.38 -12.05 2.79
N TRP A 80 -11.41 -12.78 2.36
CA TRP A 80 -12.75 -12.24 2.21
C TRP A 80 -13.64 -12.48 3.43
N GLY A 81 -13.34 -13.51 4.23
CA GLY A 81 -14.11 -13.86 5.43
C GLY A 81 -13.59 -13.20 6.71
N GLU A 82 -12.34 -12.74 6.73
CA GLU A 82 -11.70 -12.13 7.92
C GLU A 82 -11.11 -10.76 7.58
N VAL A 83 -10.03 -10.70 6.77
CA VAL A 83 -9.28 -9.47 6.49
C VAL A 83 -10.18 -8.35 5.93
N ALA A 84 -11.02 -8.64 4.95
CA ALA A 84 -11.90 -7.65 4.32
C ALA A 84 -12.99 -7.08 5.25
N TRP A 85 -13.19 -7.67 6.44
CA TRP A 85 -14.11 -7.21 7.47
C TRP A 85 -13.41 -6.57 8.66
N HIS A 86 -12.07 -6.60 8.68
CA HIS A 86 -11.29 -6.06 9.76
C HIS A 86 -11.08 -4.55 9.63
N GLY A 87 -11.15 -3.86 10.76
CA GLY A 87 -10.77 -2.47 10.88
C GLY A 87 -11.75 -1.46 10.30
N SER A 88 -11.25 -0.26 10.06
CA SER A 88 -12.02 0.93 9.69
C SER A 88 -11.76 1.39 8.24
N LEU A 89 -10.81 0.78 7.53
CA LEU A 89 -10.52 1.14 6.14
C LEU A 89 -11.67 0.73 5.23
N ASP A 90 -12.14 1.67 4.43
CA ASP A 90 -13.21 1.38 3.47
C ASP A 90 -12.75 0.46 2.34
N ALA A 91 -13.72 -0.05 1.61
CA ALA A 91 -13.51 -0.98 0.52
C ALA A 91 -12.57 -0.44 -0.57
N LYS A 92 -12.66 0.85 -0.87
CA LYS A 92 -11.82 1.52 -1.86
C LYS A 92 -10.36 1.54 -1.40
N MET A 93 -10.08 1.94 -0.15
CA MET A 93 -8.74 1.96 0.40
C MET A 93 -8.13 0.55 0.45
N GLN A 94 -8.90 -0.47 0.84
CA GLN A 94 -8.44 -1.86 0.84
C GLN A 94 -8.00 -2.31 -0.56
N GLU A 95 -8.77 -1.98 -1.62
CA GLU A 95 -8.39 -2.33 -2.99
C GLU A 95 -7.17 -1.53 -3.49
N LEU A 96 -7.06 -0.23 -3.16
CA LEU A 96 -5.88 0.56 -3.49
C LEU A 96 -4.62 0.01 -2.82
N ILE A 97 -4.70 -0.42 -1.55
CA ILE A 97 -3.61 -1.11 -0.84
C ILE A 97 -3.26 -2.41 -1.56
N THR A 98 -4.26 -3.24 -1.89
CA THR A 98 -4.02 -4.49 -2.62
C THR A 98 -3.28 -4.24 -3.93
N LEU A 99 -3.71 -3.26 -4.71
CA LEU A 99 -3.08 -2.91 -5.99
C LEU A 99 -1.62 -2.49 -5.81
N VAL A 100 -1.29 -1.64 -4.83
CA VAL A 100 0.10 -1.21 -4.64
C VAL A 100 0.98 -2.34 -4.08
N VAL A 101 0.44 -3.22 -3.23
CA VAL A 101 1.16 -4.38 -2.69
C VAL A 101 1.47 -5.39 -3.77
N LEU A 102 0.49 -5.77 -4.61
CA LEU A 102 0.70 -6.66 -5.76
C LEU A 102 1.71 -6.06 -6.75
N THR A 103 1.67 -4.73 -6.95
CA THR A 103 2.64 -4.03 -7.78
C THR A 103 4.03 -4.07 -7.17
N ALA A 104 4.17 -3.82 -5.87
CA ALA A 104 5.47 -3.80 -5.18
C ALA A 104 6.12 -5.20 -5.15
N SER A 105 5.34 -6.24 -4.86
CA SER A 105 5.78 -7.63 -4.84
C SER A 105 5.91 -8.28 -6.22
N GLN A 106 5.43 -7.61 -7.28
CA GLN A 106 5.40 -8.13 -8.67
C GLN A 106 4.59 -9.44 -8.83
N THR A 107 3.59 -9.65 -7.99
CA THR A 107 2.66 -10.78 -8.08
C THR A 107 1.42 -10.35 -8.86
N LEU A 108 1.56 -10.20 -10.17
CA LEU A 108 0.58 -9.53 -11.03
C LEU A 108 -0.48 -10.46 -11.65
N ASP A 109 -0.41 -11.77 -11.45
CA ASP A 109 -1.35 -12.72 -12.06
C ASP A 109 -2.81 -12.50 -11.61
N GLY A 110 -3.03 -12.12 -10.34
CA GLY A 110 -4.33 -11.74 -9.79
C GLY A 110 -4.68 -10.26 -9.87
N PHE A 111 -3.87 -9.43 -10.54
CA PHE A 111 -3.96 -7.97 -10.47
C PHE A 111 -5.19 -7.37 -11.18
N ALA A 112 -5.49 -7.84 -12.38
CA ALA A 112 -6.57 -7.27 -13.21
C ALA A 112 -7.96 -7.35 -12.56
N PRO A 113 -8.37 -8.47 -11.90
CA PRO A 113 -9.59 -8.51 -11.11
C PRO A 113 -9.66 -7.43 -10.03
N HIS A 114 -8.55 -7.14 -9.33
CA HIS A 114 -8.51 -6.10 -8.30
C HIS A 114 -8.62 -4.68 -8.87
N VAL A 115 -8.15 -4.41 -10.10
CA VAL A 115 -8.44 -3.15 -10.79
C VAL A 115 -9.94 -3.01 -11.03
N GLY A 116 -10.59 -4.08 -11.46
CA GLY A 116 -12.05 -4.15 -11.61
C GLY A 116 -12.78 -3.92 -10.30
N ALA A 117 -12.33 -4.57 -9.22
CA ALA A 117 -12.90 -4.43 -7.88
C ALA A 117 -12.73 -3.01 -7.34
N ALA A 118 -11.57 -2.37 -7.53
CA ALA A 118 -11.34 -0.99 -7.12
C ALA A 118 -12.35 -0.04 -7.77
N LEU A 119 -12.59 -0.18 -9.09
CA LEU A 119 -13.62 0.58 -9.79
C LEU A 119 -15.04 0.29 -9.26
N GLN A 120 -15.33 -0.98 -8.98
CA GLN A 120 -16.63 -1.43 -8.46
C GLN A 120 -16.95 -0.80 -7.10
N VAL A 121 -15.95 -0.63 -6.24
CA VAL A 121 -16.11 -0.03 -4.90
C VAL A 121 -15.87 1.48 -4.88
N GLY A 122 -15.84 2.13 -6.05
CA GLY A 122 -15.87 3.58 -6.21
C GLY A 122 -14.52 4.27 -6.29
N ALA A 123 -13.43 3.55 -6.56
CA ALA A 123 -12.17 4.20 -6.93
C ALA A 123 -12.31 4.81 -8.33
N THR A 124 -11.85 6.05 -8.50
CA THR A 124 -11.83 6.68 -9.83
C THR A 124 -10.64 6.17 -10.66
N PRO A 125 -10.72 6.25 -12.00
CA PRO A 125 -9.58 5.93 -12.86
C PRO A 125 -8.32 6.72 -12.50
N GLU A 126 -8.47 7.98 -12.11
CA GLU A 126 -7.38 8.85 -11.65
C GLU A 126 -6.75 8.33 -10.36
N GLU A 127 -7.56 7.97 -9.34
CA GLU A 127 -7.06 7.42 -8.08
C GLU A 127 -6.26 6.13 -8.29
N ILE A 128 -6.74 5.22 -9.15
CA ILE A 128 -6.03 3.98 -9.49
C ILE A 128 -4.70 4.29 -10.18
N LYS A 129 -4.68 5.21 -11.15
CA LYS A 129 -3.44 5.63 -11.80
C LYS A 129 -2.45 6.26 -10.83
N GLU A 130 -2.92 7.15 -9.96
CA GLU A 130 -2.10 7.80 -8.96
C GLU A 130 -1.53 6.81 -7.93
N ALA A 131 -2.28 5.77 -7.54
CA ALA A 131 -1.77 4.70 -6.71
C ALA A 131 -0.61 3.94 -7.40
N MET A 132 -0.72 3.68 -8.71
CA MET A 132 0.38 3.08 -9.47
C MET A 132 1.58 4.02 -9.58
N TYR A 133 1.36 5.32 -9.88
CA TYR A 133 2.45 6.30 -9.94
C TYR A 133 3.17 6.44 -8.60
N GLN A 134 2.44 6.29 -7.49
CA GLN A 134 3.01 6.28 -6.13
C GLN A 134 4.02 5.13 -5.92
N CYS A 135 3.92 4.03 -6.66
CA CYS A 135 4.87 2.93 -6.57
C CYS A 135 6.24 3.29 -7.19
N ALA A 136 6.28 4.12 -8.25
CA ALA A 136 7.47 4.33 -9.06
C ALA A 136 8.73 4.78 -8.28
N PRO A 137 8.66 5.71 -7.30
CA PRO A 137 9.82 6.12 -6.51
C PRO A 137 10.46 4.98 -5.69
N TYR A 138 9.69 3.95 -5.35
CA TYR A 138 10.10 2.89 -4.42
C TYR A 138 10.52 1.59 -5.12
N ILE A 139 9.88 1.27 -6.25
CA ILE A 139 10.13 0.01 -6.97
C ILE A 139 10.76 0.20 -8.36
N GLY A 140 10.82 1.45 -8.83
CA GLY A 140 11.34 1.81 -10.16
C GLY A 140 10.28 1.70 -11.27
N PHE A 141 10.58 2.38 -12.39
CA PHE A 141 9.66 2.48 -13.53
C PHE A 141 9.31 1.13 -14.18
N PRO A 142 10.26 0.22 -14.47
CA PRO A 142 9.92 -1.00 -15.20
C PRO A 142 8.90 -1.88 -14.50
N LYS A 143 8.95 -1.95 -13.17
CA LYS A 143 7.97 -2.69 -12.36
C LYS A 143 6.61 -2.01 -12.36
N THR A 144 6.61 -0.68 -12.21
CA THR A 144 5.39 0.15 -12.24
C THR A 144 4.71 0.09 -13.61
N GLU A 145 5.47 0.11 -14.71
CA GLU A 145 4.94 0.02 -16.07
C GLU A 145 4.18 -1.28 -16.34
N LYS A 146 4.64 -2.41 -15.77
CA LYS A 146 3.91 -3.68 -15.91
C LYS A 146 2.49 -3.57 -15.34
N ALA A 147 2.35 -3.05 -14.11
CA ALA A 147 1.05 -2.84 -13.48
C ALA A 147 0.20 -1.84 -14.28
N LEU A 148 0.80 -0.73 -14.74
CA LEU A 148 0.09 0.27 -15.56
C LEU A 148 -0.45 -0.29 -16.87
N ARG A 149 0.24 -1.25 -17.50
CA ARG A 149 -0.28 -1.93 -18.72
C ARG A 149 -1.55 -2.71 -18.40
N LEU A 150 -1.55 -3.48 -17.30
CA LEU A 150 -2.73 -4.22 -16.85
C LEU A 150 -3.89 -3.29 -16.49
N VAL A 151 -3.62 -2.18 -15.77
CA VAL A 151 -4.63 -1.14 -15.51
C VAL A 151 -5.24 -0.63 -16.82
N ASN A 152 -4.40 -0.33 -17.83
CA ASN A 152 -4.86 0.17 -19.13
C ASN A 152 -5.68 -0.86 -19.91
N GLU A 153 -5.36 -2.15 -19.79
CA GLU A 153 -6.14 -3.25 -20.39
C GLU A 153 -7.54 -3.29 -19.79
N VAL A 154 -7.65 -3.33 -18.46
CA VAL A 154 -8.95 -3.29 -17.77
C VAL A 154 -9.74 -2.02 -18.10
N PHE A 155 -9.07 -0.86 -18.18
CA PHE A 155 -9.75 0.39 -18.55
C PHE A 155 -10.33 0.33 -19.98
N ARG A 156 -9.59 -0.25 -20.95
CA ARG A 156 -10.12 -0.44 -22.32
C ARG A 156 -11.31 -1.39 -22.34
N GLU A 157 -11.23 -2.52 -21.62
CA GLU A 157 -12.34 -3.49 -21.51
C GLU A 157 -13.60 -2.84 -20.92
N LYS A 158 -13.41 -1.98 -19.92
CA LYS A 158 -14.51 -1.22 -19.28
C LYS A 158 -14.88 0.06 -20.03
N ARG A 159 -14.28 0.33 -21.21
CA ARG A 159 -14.50 1.52 -22.04
C ARG A 159 -14.22 2.85 -21.32
N ILE A 160 -13.28 2.84 -20.39
CA ILE A 160 -12.79 4.05 -19.71
C ILE A 160 -11.82 4.76 -20.66
N PRO A 161 -12.03 6.06 -20.94
CA PRO A 161 -11.17 6.81 -21.86
C PRO A 161 -9.72 6.88 -21.38
N LEU A 162 -8.78 6.75 -22.30
CA LEU A 162 -7.34 6.94 -22.08
C LEU A 162 -6.81 8.01 -23.06
N PRO A 163 -5.90 8.88 -22.61
CA PRO A 163 -5.38 9.00 -21.25
C PRO A 163 -6.42 9.53 -20.28
N VAL A 164 -6.32 9.15 -18.99
CA VAL A 164 -7.11 9.81 -17.93
C VAL A 164 -6.63 11.25 -17.72
N ALA A 165 -7.47 12.08 -17.09
CA ALA A 165 -7.14 13.48 -16.84
C ALA A 165 -5.84 13.64 -16.04
N SER A 166 -4.96 14.55 -16.48
CA SER A 166 -3.68 14.80 -15.81
C SER A 166 -3.90 15.39 -14.42
N GLN A 167 -3.21 14.82 -13.44
CA GLN A 167 -3.19 15.29 -12.06
C GLN A 167 -1.93 16.11 -11.72
N LYS A 168 -1.10 16.41 -12.71
CA LYS A 168 0.15 17.20 -12.54
C LYS A 168 -0.14 18.60 -12.00
N THR A 169 0.67 19.06 -11.04
CA THR A 169 0.54 20.38 -10.40
C THR A 169 1.80 21.22 -10.48
N VAL A 170 2.93 20.62 -10.85
CA VAL A 170 4.23 21.28 -10.88
C VAL A 170 4.79 21.37 -12.30
N THR A 171 5.72 22.30 -12.48
CA THR A 171 6.51 22.51 -13.70
C THR A 171 7.96 22.08 -13.47
N GLU A 172 8.81 22.08 -14.51
CA GLU A 172 10.25 21.83 -14.36
C GLU A 172 10.93 22.86 -13.45
N ASP A 173 10.46 24.11 -13.46
CA ASP A 173 11.08 25.19 -12.73
C ASP A 173 10.77 25.15 -11.23
N ASP A 174 9.62 24.62 -10.82
CA ASP A 174 9.15 24.66 -9.43
C ASP A 174 9.06 23.29 -8.73
N ARG A 175 9.19 22.17 -9.47
CA ARG A 175 9.03 20.81 -8.92
C ARG A 175 9.88 20.51 -7.68
N PHE A 176 11.14 20.99 -7.66
CA PHE A 176 12.01 20.82 -6.50
C PHE A 176 11.49 21.57 -5.28
N MET A 177 11.15 22.86 -5.44
CA MET A 177 10.68 23.69 -4.33
C MET A 177 9.34 23.20 -3.78
N GLN A 178 8.41 22.84 -4.65
CA GLN A 178 7.12 22.26 -4.26
C GLN A 178 7.31 20.90 -3.57
N GLY A 179 8.22 20.07 -4.08
CA GLY A 179 8.59 18.80 -3.47
C GLY A 179 9.14 18.96 -2.06
N VAL A 180 10.09 19.89 -1.85
CA VAL A 180 10.61 20.21 -0.51
C VAL A 180 9.49 20.67 0.42
N LYS A 181 8.56 21.49 -0.07
CA LYS A 181 7.41 21.97 0.71
C LYS A 181 6.52 20.81 1.18
N VAL A 182 6.16 19.89 0.27
CA VAL A 182 5.36 18.70 0.60
C VAL A 182 6.13 17.76 1.53
N GLN A 183 7.40 17.50 1.25
CA GLN A 183 8.26 16.67 2.09
C GLN A 183 8.32 17.20 3.53
N LYS A 184 8.47 18.51 3.71
CA LYS A 184 8.44 19.16 5.03
C LYS A 184 7.06 19.10 5.70
N SER A 185 5.96 19.14 4.96
CA SER A 185 4.63 19.00 5.54
C SER A 185 4.38 17.60 6.12
N ILE A 186 5.10 16.59 5.62
CA ILE A 186 5.02 15.20 6.10
C ILE A 186 6.04 14.94 7.23
N PHE A 187 7.30 15.36 7.05
CA PHE A 187 8.42 14.96 7.92
C PHE A 187 8.99 16.12 8.76
N GLY A 188 8.45 17.32 8.63
CA GLY A 188 8.86 18.47 9.43
C GLY A 188 10.31 18.93 9.21
N ALA A 189 10.91 19.45 10.27
CA ALA A 189 12.27 19.98 10.27
C ALA A 189 13.37 18.92 10.02
N ALA A 190 13.05 17.63 10.12
CA ALA A 190 13.97 16.54 9.81
C ALA A 190 14.51 16.63 8.36
N ILE A 191 13.72 17.20 7.44
CA ILE A 191 14.15 17.39 6.05
C ILE A 191 15.27 18.41 5.91
N ASP A 192 15.22 19.51 6.66
CA ASP A 192 16.33 20.50 6.66
C ASP A 192 17.61 19.88 7.23
N ALA A 193 17.49 19.10 8.30
CA ALA A 193 18.63 18.39 8.88
C ALA A 193 19.23 17.37 7.87
N MET A 194 18.38 16.60 7.20
CA MET A 194 18.78 15.64 6.16
C MET A 194 19.50 16.37 5.01
N HIS A 195 18.93 17.44 4.48
CA HIS A 195 19.53 18.21 3.38
C HIS A 195 20.89 18.80 3.77
N LYS A 196 21.02 19.29 5.03
CA LYS A 196 22.26 19.85 5.55
C LYS A 196 23.34 18.78 5.74
N SER A 197 22.99 17.63 6.27
CA SER A 197 23.90 16.52 6.58
C SER A 197 24.27 15.66 5.39
N THR A 198 23.54 15.75 4.27
CA THR A 198 23.81 14.96 3.07
C THR A 198 25.18 15.31 2.49
N PRO A 199 26.13 14.36 2.35
CA PRO A 199 27.43 14.58 1.76
C PRO A 199 27.31 15.16 0.34
N GLN A 200 28.24 16.04 -0.02
CA GLN A 200 28.18 16.76 -1.30
C GLN A 200 28.07 15.83 -2.52
N ASN A 201 28.79 14.72 -2.52
CA ASN A 201 28.76 13.72 -3.60
C ASN A 201 27.47 12.88 -3.66
N GLN A 202 26.58 13.01 -2.66
CA GLN A 202 25.29 12.32 -2.61
C GLN A 202 24.09 13.28 -2.75
N ARG A 203 24.32 14.60 -2.76
CA ARG A 203 23.23 15.60 -2.80
C ARG A 203 22.32 15.46 -3.99
N HIS A 204 22.86 15.17 -5.18
CA HIS A 204 22.07 14.99 -6.38
C HIS A 204 21.04 13.84 -6.22
N LEU A 205 21.38 12.78 -5.49
CA LEU A 205 20.51 11.62 -5.26
C LEU A 205 19.54 11.85 -4.09
N LEU A 206 20.11 12.08 -2.88
CA LEU A 206 19.36 12.06 -1.62
C LEU A 206 18.64 13.37 -1.29
N ARG A 207 18.98 14.45 -1.95
CA ARG A 207 18.33 15.75 -1.81
C ARG A 207 17.60 16.14 -3.10
N ASP A 208 18.35 16.32 -4.20
CA ASP A 208 17.79 16.95 -5.39
C ASP A 208 16.79 16.04 -6.11
N MET A 209 17.19 14.81 -6.45
CA MET A 209 16.28 13.87 -7.12
C MET A 209 15.14 13.40 -6.19
N LEU A 210 15.44 13.07 -4.93
CA LEU A 210 14.41 12.63 -4.00
C LEU A 210 13.32 13.71 -3.83
N SER A 211 13.73 14.97 -3.55
CA SER A 211 12.76 16.05 -3.36
C SER A 211 12.05 16.44 -4.67
N ALA A 212 12.75 16.48 -5.81
CA ALA A 212 12.13 16.86 -7.07
C ALA A 212 11.24 15.77 -7.65
N PHE A 213 11.71 14.52 -7.70
CA PHE A 213 10.95 13.43 -8.32
C PHE A 213 9.92 12.83 -7.35
N CYS A 214 10.36 12.25 -6.22
CA CYS A 214 9.43 11.58 -5.32
C CYS A 214 8.39 12.55 -4.77
N PHE A 215 8.83 13.67 -4.19
CA PHE A 215 7.92 14.62 -3.55
C PHE A 215 7.37 15.68 -4.52
N GLY A 216 8.15 16.13 -5.51
CA GLY A 216 7.71 17.10 -6.50
C GLY A 216 6.82 16.50 -7.57
N ASP A 217 7.32 15.53 -8.34
CA ASP A 217 6.57 14.99 -9.47
C ASP A 217 5.44 14.04 -9.05
N VAL A 218 5.56 13.35 -7.90
CA VAL A 218 4.58 12.34 -7.47
C VAL A 218 3.68 12.84 -6.35
N TYR A 219 4.23 13.29 -5.21
CA TYR A 219 3.41 13.65 -4.05
C TYR A 219 2.59 14.93 -4.20
N THR A 220 3.01 15.87 -5.05
CA THR A 220 2.24 17.12 -5.30
C THR A 220 1.00 16.89 -6.16
N ARG A 221 0.94 15.76 -6.88
CA ARG A 221 -0.16 15.46 -7.82
C ARG A 221 -1.50 15.41 -7.10
N LYS A 222 -2.56 15.84 -7.80
CA LYS A 222 -3.96 15.65 -7.37
C LYS A 222 -4.37 14.17 -7.49
N GLY A 223 -5.64 13.88 -7.26
CA GLY A 223 -6.21 12.53 -7.35
C GLY A 223 -6.13 11.73 -6.07
N LEU A 224 -5.02 11.82 -5.31
CA LEU A 224 -4.90 11.27 -3.97
C LEU A 224 -4.41 12.36 -3.01
N ASP A 225 -4.97 12.39 -1.81
CA ASP A 225 -4.49 13.27 -0.73
C ASP A 225 -3.25 12.69 -0.04
N LEU A 226 -2.59 13.48 0.80
CA LEU A 226 -1.36 13.08 1.48
C LEU A 226 -1.59 11.94 2.48
N ARG A 227 -2.76 11.84 3.10
CA ARG A 227 -3.11 10.73 4.00
C ARG A 227 -3.12 9.40 3.24
N THR A 228 -3.81 9.37 2.11
CA THR A 228 -3.85 8.21 1.22
C THR A 228 -2.47 7.86 0.70
N ARG A 229 -1.69 8.86 0.20
CA ARG A 229 -0.34 8.61 -0.31
C ARG A 229 0.58 8.00 0.74
N GLU A 230 0.53 8.48 1.99
CA GLU A 230 1.36 7.94 3.07
C GLU A 230 0.96 6.53 3.50
N ILE A 231 -0.34 6.19 3.54
CA ILE A 231 -0.78 4.79 3.76
C ILE A 231 -0.28 3.88 2.63
N LEU A 232 -0.48 4.28 1.38
CA LEU A 232 -0.05 3.48 0.23
C LEU A 232 1.48 3.32 0.22
N THR A 233 2.23 4.39 0.49
CA THR A 233 3.70 4.31 0.60
C THR A 233 4.13 3.36 1.71
N PHE A 234 3.52 3.45 2.89
CA PHE A 234 3.78 2.55 3.99
C PHE A 234 3.57 1.07 3.58
N CYS A 235 2.48 0.76 2.87
CA CYS A 235 2.21 -0.59 2.36
C CYS A 235 3.24 -1.02 1.29
N ILE A 236 3.61 -0.13 0.36
CA ILE A 236 4.62 -0.40 -0.68
C ILE A 236 5.95 -0.80 -0.04
N ILE A 237 6.49 0.04 0.87
CA ILE A 237 7.81 -0.21 1.47
C ILE A 237 7.79 -1.40 2.43
N SER A 238 6.67 -1.64 3.13
CA SER A 238 6.50 -2.83 3.99
C SER A 238 6.53 -4.13 3.17
N SER A 239 6.11 -4.08 1.90
CA SER A 239 6.10 -5.23 0.99
C SER A 239 7.47 -5.54 0.37
N LEU A 240 8.44 -4.63 0.45
CA LEU A 240 9.75 -4.80 -0.21
C LEU A 240 10.75 -5.58 0.64
N GLY A 241 10.67 -5.48 1.95
CA GLY A 241 11.72 -5.96 2.87
C GLY A 241 13.01 -5.13 2.78
N GLY A 242 13.80 -5.13 3.86
CA GLY A 242 15.08 -4.41 3.91
C GLY A 242 14.95 -2.87 3.95
N CYS A 243 13.75 -2.35 4.21
CA CYS A 243 13.44 -0.92 4.23
C CYS A 243 13.03 -0.42 5.62
N GLU A 244 13.52 -1.03 6.71
CA GLU A 244 13.07 -0.79 8.08
C GLU A 244 13.17 0.68 8.51
N SER A 245 14.24 1.37 8.10
CA SER A 245 14.43 2.79 8.42
C SER A 245 13.41 3.68 7.71
N GLN A 246 13.09 3.38 6.46
CA GLN A 246 12.07 4.08 5.69
C GLN A 246 10.67 3.81 6.25
N VAL A 247 10.37 2.53 6.56
CA VAL A 247 9.10 2.17 7.22
C VAL A 247 8.90 2.96 8.50
N LYS A 248 9.91 3.04 9.39
CA LYS A 248 9.85 3.85 10.62
C LYS A 248 9.58 5.32 10.35
N SER A 249 10.25 5.90 9.34
CA SER A 249 10.03 7.30 8.96
C SER A 249 8.62 7.53 8.45
N HIS A 250 8.08 6.62 7.64
CA HIS A 250 6.72 6.72 7.11
C HIS A 250 5.62 6.39 8.14
N VAL A 251 5.91 5.63 9.21
CA VAL A 251 5.00 5.55 10.39
C VAL A 251 4.80 6.95 10.97
N GLN A 252 5.89 7.69 11.21
CA GLN A 252 5.78 9.07 11.72
C GLN A 252 5.14 10.00 10.70
N GLY A 253 5.47 9.86 9.40
CA GLY A 253 4.85 10.62 8.31
C GLY A 253 3.33 10.43 8.28
N ASN A 254 2.85 9.20 8.41
CA ASN A 254 1.42 8.89 8.49
C ASN A 254 0.73 9.60 9.67
N VAL A 255 1.34 9.57 10.85
CA VAL A 255 0.81 10.29 12.02
C VAL A 255 0.73 11.80 11.75
N ASN A 256 1.76 12.37 11.16
CA ASN A 256 1.85 13.80 10.86
C ASN A 256 0.79 14.27 9.84
N VAL A 257 0.39 13.41 8.91
CA VAL A 257 -0.69 13.71 7.94
C VAL A 257 -2.08 13.31 8.44
N GLY A 258 -2.20 12.83 9.68
CA GLY A 258 -3.47 12.54 10.36
C GLY A 258 -3.98 11.12 10.23
N ASN A 259 -3.13 10.16 9.83
CA ASN A 259 -3.44 8.74 9.95
C ASN A 259 -3.20 8.27 11.39
N THR A 260 -4.05 7.37 11.88
CA THR A 260 -3.93 6.83 13.23
C THR A 260 -3.10 5.54 13.25
N LYS A 261 -2.71 5.12 14.45
CA LYS A 261 -2.08 3.80 14.66
C LYS A 261 -2.98 2.67 14.16
N GLU A 262 -4.29 2.79 14.40
CA GLU A 262 -5.29 1.82 13.97
C GLU A 262 -5.34 1.74 12.44
N ASN A 263 -5.30 2.88 11.73
CA ASN A 263 -5.25 2.89 10.26
C ASN A 263 -4.02 2.14 9.72
N LEU A 264 -2.85 2.26 10.38
CA LEU A 264 -1.64 1.54 9.99
C LEU A 264 -1.73 0.04 10.26
N ILE A 265 -2.35 -0.36 11.38
CA ILE A 265 -2.61 -1.77 11.70
C ILE A 265 -3.58 -2.36 10.68
N ASP A 266 -4.66 -1.64 10.37
CA ASP A 266 -5.65 -2.05 9.36
C ASP A 266 -4.98 -2.20 7.98
N ALA A 267 -4.10 -1.26 7.61
CA ALA A 267 -3.36 -1.31 6.35
C ALA A 267 -2.42 -2.53 6.28
N LEU A 268 -1.68 -2.83 7.36
CA LEU A 268 -0.86 -4.04 7.44
C LEU A 268 -1.71 -5.31 7.38
N THR A 269 -2.88 -5.31 8.02
CA THR A 269 -3.82 -6.43 7.95
C THR A 269 -4.26 -6.67 6.50
N CYS A 270 -4.52 -5.60 5.72
CA CYS A 270 -4.81 -5.71 4.29
C CYS A 270 -3.61 -6.25 3.46
N CYS A 271 -2.37 -5.94 3.87
CA CYS A 271 -1.16 -6.45 3.19
C CYS A 271 -0.91 -7.95 3.44
N LEU A 272 -1.30 -8.43 4.63
CA LEU A 272 -0.95 -9.76 5.14
C LEU A 272 -1.21 -10.93 4.16
N PRO A 273 -2.35 -11.01 3.45
CA PRO A 273 -2.61 -12.11 2.52
C PRO A 273 -1.62 -12.18 1.35
N TYR A 274 -0.95 -11.07 1.04
CA TYR A 274 -0.11 -10.92 -0.15
C TYR A 274 1.39 -10.99 0.16
N ILE A 275 1.78 -10.71 1.41
CA ILE A 275 3.20 -10.66 1.82
C ILE A 275 3.55 -11.66 2.94
N GLY A 276 2.55 -12.27 3.57
CA GLY A 276 2.73 -13.18 4.70
C GLY A 276 2.99 -12.45 6.04
N PHE A 277 3.21 -13.22 7.09
CA PHE A 277 3.54 -12.71 8.44
C PHE A 277 4.99 -12.31 8.59
#